data_9e669306bad94fc8760aca512f673838
#
_entry.id   9e669306bad94fc8760aca512f673838
#
_cell.length_a   1.000
_cell.length_b   1.000
_cell.length_c   1.000
_cell.angle_alpha   90.00
_cell.angle_beta   90.00
_cell.angle_gamma   90.00
#
_symmetry.space_group_name_H-M   'P 1'
#
loop_
_entity.id
_entity.type
_entity.pdbx_description
1 polymer ?
#
loop_
_entity_poly.entity_id
_entity_poly.type
_entity_poly.pdbx_seq_one_letter_code
_entity_poly.pdbx_strand_id
1 'polypeptide(L)'
;GNVDDGADVIVPGAFRKTLKERPDRIKVLWQHDYATPPVGVPLELREVSKDELPPALLKAYPDAVGALWGKVRYLDTPRGNEILAGIRADAITENSIGYDALKFDFENRQGPDGLAVRVRNLREVRLWDVSPVNWGMNSATRNLKVVAYADTGIVRGAWAEPTLVQFGLLDITDADAAEKARIAAHYA
;
A
#
# COMPACT_ATOMS: atom_id res chain seq x y z
N GLY A 1 3.15 -11.54 -11.37
CA GLY A 1 2.43 -10.86 -10.30
C GLY A 1 0.93 -11.08 -10.45
N ASN A 2 0.19 -10.84 -9.38
CA ASN A 2 -1.26 -10.87 -9.43
C ASN A 2 -1.79 -9.76 -10.37
N VAL A 3 -2.90 -10.06 -11.03
CA VAL A 3 -3.63 -9.13 -11.87
C VAL A 3 -4.62 -8.38 -10.98
N ASP A 4 -4.67 -7.07 -11.09
CA ASP A 4 -5.68 -6.27 -10.38
C ASP A 4 -6.99 -6.17 -11.17
N ASP A 5 -8.01 -5.52 -10.60
CA ASP A 5 -9.34 -5.38 -11.21
C ASP A 5 -9.32 -4.53 -12.50
N GLY A 6 -8.25 -3.77 -12.74
CA GLY A 6 -8.00 -3.00 -13.96
C GLY A 6 -7.27 -3.80 -15.06
N ALA A 7 -7.03 -5.09 -14.84
CA ALA A 7 -6.19 -5.96 -15.65
C ALA A 7 -4.73 -5.47 -15.75
N ASP A 8 -4.23 -4.82 -14.70
CA ASP A 8 -2.84 -4.39 -14.60
C ASP A 8 -2.02 -5.35 -13.74
N VAL A 9 -0.76 -5.49 -14.11
CA VAL A 9 0.27 -6.16 -13.32
C VAL A 9 1.45 -5.22 -13.16
N ILE A 10 1.79 -4.89 -11.93
CA ILE A 10 2.99 -4.14 -11.64
C ILE A 10 4.17 -5.12 -11.60
N VAL A 11 5.13 -4.92 -12.48
CA VAL A 11 6.32 -5.79 -12.52
C VAL A 11 7.40 -5.26 -11.54
N PRO A 12 8.25 -6.13 -10.99
CA PRO A 12 9.35 -5.71 -10.12
C PRO A 12 10.22 -4.64 -10.79
N GLY A 13 10.54 -3.58 -10.05
CA GLY A 13 11.31 -2.44 -10.54
C GLY A 13 10.48 -1.30 -11.14
N ALA A 14 9.16 -1.45 -11.27
CA ALA A 14 8.30 -0.43 -11.85
C ALA A 14 8.32 0.90 -11.08
N PHE A 15 8.52 0.88 -9.78
CA PHE A 15 8.59 2.07 -8.92
C PHE A 15 10.01 2.60 -8.74
N ARG A 16 11.04 1.87 -9.12
CA ARG A 16 12.45 2.19 -8.82
C ARG A 16 12.82 3.63 -9.18
N LYS A 17 12.43 4.06 -10.37
CA LYS A 17 12.77 5.40 -10.85
C LYS A 17 12.03 6.49 -10.09
N THR A 18 10.72 6.36 -9.92
CA THR A 18 9.91 7.36 -9.23
C THR A 18 10.32 7.50 -7.75
N LEU A 19 10.62 6.39 -7.07
CA LEU A 19 11.09 6.40 -5.67
C LEU A 19 12.48 7.02 -5.52
N LYS A 20 13.36 6.87 -6.53
CA LYS A 20 14.70 7.46 -6.52
C LYS A 20 14.70 8.96 -6.85
N GLU A 21 13.92 9.36 -7.86
CA GLU A 21 14.02 10.70 -8.45
C GLU A 21 13.01 11.69 -7.86
N ARG A 22 11.89 11.21 -7.28
CA ARG A 22 10.76 12.05 -6.89
C ARG A 22 10.08 11.62 -5.59
N PRO A 23 10.77 11.16 -4.55
CA PRO A 23 10.13 10.66 -3.33
C PRO A 23 9.30 11.75 -2.62
N ASP A 24 9.74 13.00 -2.67
CA ASP A 24 9.09 14.18 -2.09
C ASP A 24 7.79 14.60 -2.80
N ARG A 25 7.59 14.11 -4.03
CA ARG A 25 6.39 14.41 -4.83
C ARG A 25 5.23 13.45 -4.56
N ILE A 26 5.48 12.33 -3.90
CA ILE A 26 4.46 11.34 -3.59
C ILE A 26 3.66 11.83 -2.38
N LYS A 27 2.32 11.78 -2.47
CA LYS A 27 1.42 12.26 -1.44
C LYS A 27 0.65 11.12 -0.79
N VAL A 28 0.16 11.35 0.42
CA VAL A 28 -0.81 10.47 1.08
C VAL A 28 -2.15 11.16 1.01
N LEU A 29 -3.06 10.62 0.21
CA LEU A 29 -4.38 11.19 0.00
C LEU A 29 -5.45 10.26 0.60
N TRP A 30 -6.69 10.70 0.62
CA TRP A 30 -7.85 9.87 0.89
C TRP A 30 -8.59 9.65 -0.43
N GLN A 31 -8.78 8.37 -0.83
CA GLN A 31 -9.55 8.01 -2.03
C GLN A 31 -9.05 8.71 -3.31
N HIS A 32 -7.74 8.96 -3.44
CA HIS A 32 -7.16 9.70 -4.57
C HIS A 32 -7.74 11.11 -4.77
N ASP A 33 -8.21 11.74 -3.69
CA ASP A 33 -8.78 13.09 -3.76
C ASP A 33 -7.67 14.15 -3.91
N TYR A 34 -7.44 14.58 -5.13
CA TYR A 34 -6.46 15.61 -5.47
C TYR A 34 -6.95 17.05 -5.17
N ALA A 35 -8.22 17.22 -4.83
CA ALA A 35 -8.81 18.52 -4.54
C ALA A 35 -8.64 18.95 -3.08
N THR A 36 -8.36 17.99 -2.19
CA THR A 36 -8.16 18.27 -0.76
C THR A 36 -6.69 18.12 -0.36
N PRO A 37 -6.28 18.76 0.77
CA PRO A 37 -4.91 18.60 1.27
C PRO A 37 -4.58 17.14 1.60
N PRO A 38 -3.28 16.74 1.50
CA PRO A 38 -2.83 15.42 1.92
C PRO A 38 -3.22 15.11 3.38
N VAL A 39 -3.56 13.86 3.64
CA VAL A 39 -3.97 13.38 4.97
C VAL A 39 -2.80 12.79 5.76
N GLY A 40 -1.64 12.62 5.13
CA GLY A 40 -0.44 12.07 5.75
C GLY A 40 0.82 12.40 4.97
N VAL A 41 1.93 11.91 5.48
CA VAL A 41 3.27 12.05 4.89
C VAL A 41 3.88 10.66 4.76
N PRO A 42 4.35 10.26 3.57
CA PRO A 42 5.12 9.03 3.43
C PRO A 42 6.48 9.25 4.11
N LEU A 43 6.83 8.38 5.05
CA LEU A 43 8.14 8.39 5.72
C LEU A 43 9.14 7.47 5.03
N GLU A 44 8.63 6.37 4.48
CA GLU A 44 9.39 5.40 3.73
C GLU A 44 8.50 4.75 2.68
N LEU A 45 9.02 4.62 1.48
CA LEU A 45 8.41 3.85 0.39
C LEU A 45 9.51 3.05 -0.29
N ARG A 46 9.30 1.76 -0.46
CA ARG A 46 10.26 0.88 -1.14
C ARG A 46 9.57 -0.29 -1.85
N GLU A 47 10.19 -0.78 -2.88
CA GLU A 47 9.82 -2.09 -3.44
C GLU A 47 10.38 -3.19 -2.55
N VAL A 48 9.58 -4.22 -2.32
CA VAL A 48 9.97 -5.46 -1.66
C VAL A 48 9.90 -6.62 -2.64
N SER A 49 10.83 -7.56 -2.50
CA SER A 49 10.89 -8.77 -3.32
C SER A 49 9.92 -9.84 -2.82
N LYS A 50 9.73 -10.91 -3.61
CA LYS A 50 8.89 -12.05 -3.23
C LYS A 50 9.32 -12.67 -1.90
N ASP A 51 10.62 -12.72 -1.62
CA ASP A 51 11.17 -13.35 -0.42
C ASP A 51 10.86 -12.55 0.86
N GLU A 52 10.52 -11.26 0.71
CA GLU A 52 10.10 -10.39 1.80
C GLU A 52 8.59 -10.43 2.04
N LEU A 53 7.82 -11.13 1.16
CA LEU A 53 6.38 -11.23 1.29
C LEU A 53 5.99 -12.25 2.35
N PRO A 54 4.95 -11.95 3.17
CA PRO A 54 4.47 -12.89 4.17
C PRO A 54 4.00 -14.22 3.56
N PRO A 55 4.27 -15.36 4.22
CA PRO A 55 3.79 -16.66 3.74
C PRO A 55 2.27 -16.74 3.55
N ALA A 56 1.50 -16.09 4.44
CA ALA A 56 0.04 -16.04 4.32
C ALA A 56 -0.42 -15.33 3.05
N LEU A 57 0.26 -14.23 2.67
CA LEU A 57 -0.03 -13.54 1.43
C LEU A 57 0.32 -14.39 0.20
N LEU A 58 1.49 -15.03 0.22
CA LEU A 58 1.90 -15.91 -0.88
C LEU A 58 0.98 -17.12 -1.04
N LYS A 59 0.36 -17.58 0.05
CA LYS A 59 -0.67 -18.64 0.00
C LYS A 59 -1.93 -18.13 -0.69
N ALA A 60 -2.38 -16.91 -0.38
CA ALA A 60 -3.57 -16.31 -0.98
C ALA A 60 -3.33 -15.82 -2.42
N TYR A 61 -2.13 -15.33 -2.69
CA TYR A 61 -1.72 -14.77 -3.98
C TYR A 61 -0.39 -15.38 -4.45
N PRO A 62 -0.38 -16.64 -4.91
CA PRO A 62 0.85 -17.39 -5.24
C PRO A 62 1.67 -16.74 -6.36
N ASP A 63 1.00 -15.98 -7.23
CA ASP A 63 1.63 -15.25 -8.34
C ASP A 63 2.24 -13.90 -7.94
N ALA A 64 2.11 -13.48 -6.69
CA ALA A 64 2.75 -12.27 -6.20
C ALA A 64 4.28 -12.40 -6.31
N VAL A 65 4.93 -11.39 -6.87
CA VAL A 65 6.39 -11.37 -7.13
C VAL A 65 7.11 -10.30 -6.34
N GLY A 66 6.39 -9.46 -5.62
CA GLY A 66 6.88 -8.35 -4.82
C GLY A 66 5.76 -7.36 -4.54
N ALA A 67 6.10 -6.24 -3.92
CA ALA A 67 5.14 -5.18 -3.61
C ALA A 67 5.80 -3.80 -3.48
N LEU A 68 4.95 -2.77 -3.46
CA LEU A 68 5.28 -1.48 -2.88
C LEU A 68 4.92 -1.53 -1.39
N TRP A 69 5.93 -1.42 -0.54
CA TRP A 69 5.79 -1.30 0.90
C TRP A 69 5.95 0.16 1.31
N GLY A 70 5.20 0.60 2.32
CA GLY A 70 5.26 1.98 2.79
C GLY A 70 5.00 2.14 4.29
N LYS A 71 5.59 3.20 4.84
CA LYS A 71 5.35 3.71 6.18
C LYS A 71 4.85 5.14 6.07
N VAL A 72 3.70 5.42 6.65
CA VAL A 72 3.00 6.71 6.58
C VAL A 72 2.75 7.25 7.98
N ARG A 73 2.97 8.54 8.15
CA ARG A 73 2.52 9.29 9.30
C ARG A 73 1.28 10.09 8.90
N TYR A 74 0.15 9.83 9.55
CA TYR A 74 -1.06 10.63 9.36
C TYR A 74 -0.91 11.98 10.06
N LEU A 75 -1.49 13.01 9.46
CA LEU A 75 -1.52 14.36 10.02
C LEU A 75 -2.56 14.45 11.13
N ASP A 76 -2.24 15.22 12.17
CA ASP A 76 -3.18 15.56 13.24
C ASP A 76 -4.14 16.65 12.74
N THR A 77 -5.08 16.24 11.91
CA THR A 77 -6.17 17.03 11.36
C THR A 77 -7.47 16.24 11.51
N PRO A 78 -8.64 16.89 11.49
CA PRO A 78 -9.92 16.16 11.58
C PRO A 78 -10.01 15.00 10.59
N ARG A 79 -9.65 15.21 9.32
CA ARG A 79 -9.67 14.17 8.28
C ARG A 79 -8.62 13.10 8.51
N GLY A 80 -7.38 13.45 8.88
CA GLY A 80 -6.33 12.51 9.19
C GLY A 80 -6.70 11.61 10.37
N ASN A 81 -7.28 12.17 11.42
CA ASN A 81 -7.72 11.45 12.61
C ASN A 81 -8.93 10.53 12.32
N GLU A 82 -9.86 10.97 11.47
CA GLU A 82 -11.01 10.18 11.04
C GLU A 82 -10.56 8.92 10.29
N ILE A 83 -9.67 9.08 9.30
CA ILE A 83 -9.10 7.97 8.53
C ILE A 83 -8.34 7.01 9.43
N LEU A 84 -7.49 7.54 10.32
CA LEU A 84 -6.72 6.75 11.26
C LEU A 84 -7.61 5.94 12.21
N ALA A 85 -8.72 6.53 12.69
CA ALA A 85 -9.72 5.81 13.49
C ALA A 85 -10.35 4.66 12.69
N GLY A 86 -10.67 4.90 11.41
CA GLY A 86 -11.18 3.86 10.50
C GLY A 86 -10.19 2.71 10.28
N ILE A 87 -8.89 3.03 10.11
CA ILE A 87 -7.84 2.02 9.98
C ILE A 87 -7.69 1.20 11.28
N ARG A 88 -7.70 1.85 12.45
CA ARG A 88 -7.61 1.17 13.74
C ARG A 88 -8.79 0.25 14.03
N ALA A 89 -9.96 0.62 13.51
CA ALA A 89 -11.20 -0.16 13.66
C ALA A 89 -11.36 -1.24 12.55
N ASP A 90 -10.37 -1.42 11.68
CA ASP A 90 -10.44 -2.29 10.49
C ASP A 90 -11.61 -1.96 9.54
N ALA A 91 -12.12 -0.73 9.60
CA ALA A 91 -13.12 -0.23 8.65
C ALA A 91 -12.49 0.24 7.33
N ILE A 92 -11.21 0.63 7.37
CA ILE A 92 -10.38 0.99 6.22
C ILE A 92 -9.19 0.04 6.21
N THR A 93 -9.22 -0.95 5.34
CA THR A 93 -8.21 -2.03 5.32
C THR A 93 -7.31 -1.97 4.10
N GLU A 94 -7.69 -1.26 3.05
CA GLU A 94 -7.04 -1.30 1.75
C GLU A 94 -6.33 0.00 1.42
N ASN A 95 -5.31 -0.12 0.56
CA ASN A 95 -4.60 1.02 -0.01
C ASN A 95 -4.55 0.89 -1.52
N SER A 96 -4.52 2.02 -2.18
CA SER A 96 -4.36 2.12 -3.62
C SER A 96 -3.24 3.08 -3.96
N ILE A 97 -2.87 3.16 -5.22
CA ILE A 97 -1.84 4.06 -5.73
C ILE A 97 -2.36 4.86 -6.92
N GLY A 98 -2.05 6.15 -6.95
CA GLY A 98 -2.25 6.99 -8.12
C GLY A 98 -0.94 7.10 -8.91
N TYR A 99 -0.99 6.80 -10.21
CA TYR A 99 0.21 6.79 -11.05
C TYR A 99 -0.08 7.08 -12.51
N ASP A 100 0.97 7.50 -13.24
CA ASP A 100 1.01 7.46 -14.70
C ASP A 100 1.79 6.24 -15.15
N ALA A 101 1.26 5.47 -16.10
CA ALA A 101 1.98 4.39 -16.76
C ALA A 101 2.95 4.97 -17.80
N LEU A 102 4.26 4.92 -17.53
CA LEU A 102 5.28 5.47 -18.43
C LEU A 102 5.80 4.44 -19.43
N LYS A 103 5.98 3.19 -18.97
CA LYS A 103 6.35 2.05 -19.82
C LYS A 103 5.51 0.85 -19.46
N PHE A 104 4.93 0.25 -20.47
CA PHE A 104 4.10 -0.93 -20.33
C PHE A 104 4.08 -1.74 -21.62
N ASP A 105 3.70 -2.97 -21.52
CA ASP A 105 3.34 -3.84 -22.64
C ASP A 105 2.08 -4.64 -22.31
N PHE A 106 1.54 -5.30 -23.30
CA PHE A 106 0.38 -6.16 -23.16
C PHE A 106 0.74 -7.60 -23.42
N GLU A 107 0.13 -8.49 -22.65
CA GLU A 107 0.17 -9.92 -22.90
C GLU A 107 -1.21 -10.53 -22.70
N ASN A 108 -1.43 -11.69 -23.30
CA ASN A 108 -2.64 -12.48 -23.02
C ASN A 108 -2.30 -13.53 -21.95
N ARG A 109 -3.03 -13.55 -20.85
CA ARG A 109 -2.98 -14.58 -19.82
C ARG A 109 -4.26 -15.39 -19.81
N GLN A 110 -4.17 -16.61 -19.33
CA GLN A 110 -5.37 -17.43 -19.11
C GLN A 110 -6.00 -17.02 -17.78
N GLY A 111 -7.26 -16.58 -17.84
CA GLY A 111 -8.05 -16.26 -16.65
C GLY A 111 -8.50 -17.53 -15.91
N PRO A 112 -9.06 -17.37 -14.69
CA PRO A 112 -9.57 -18.50 -13.89
C PRO A 112 -10.65 -19.32 -14.58
N ASP A 113 -11.40 -18.71 -15.49
CA ASP A 113 -12.45 -19.32 -16.32
C ASP A 113 -11.91 -19.97 -17.60
N GLY A 114 -10.59 -19.95 -17.81
CA GLY A 114 -9.94 -20.48 -19.00
C GLY A 114 -9.97 -19.54 -20.21
N LEU A 115 -10.60 -18.38 -20.12
CA LEU A 115 -10.63 -17.40 -21.19
C LEU A 115 -9.34 -16.56 -21.21
N ALA A 116 -8.97 -16.08 -22.38
CA ALA A 116 -7.81 -15.18 -22.52
C ALA A 116 -8.18 -13.78 -22.01
N VAL A 117 -7.44 -13.31 -21.04
CA VAL A 117 -7.52 -11.94 -20.51
C VAL A 117 -6.30 -11.16 -21.00
N ARG A 118 -6.53 -10.00 -21.61
CA ARG A 118 -5.46 -9.09 -22.00
C ARG A 118 -5.02 -8.29 -20.79
N VAL A 119 -3.79 -8.52 -20.35
CA VAL A 119 -3.18 -7.92 -19.16
C VAL A 119 -2.16 -6.86 -19.60
N ARG A 120 -2.12 -5.73 -18.89
CA ARG A 120 -1.11 -4.69 -19.07
C ARG A 120 -0.02 -4.81 -18.00
N ASN A 121 1.18 -5.14 -18.43
CA ASN A 121 2.37 -5.20 -17.57
C ASN A 121 2.97 -3.80 -17.43
N LEU A 122 2.88 -3.21 -16.25
CA LEU A 122 3.43 -1.90 -15.91
C LEU A 122 4.91 -2.03 -15.57
N ARG A 123 5.78 -1.53 -16.41
CA ARG A 123 7.25 -1.65 -16.29
C ARG A 123 7.93 -0.42 -15.71
N GLU A 124 7.34 0.75 -15.87
CA GLU A 124 7.78 2.00 -15.24
C GLU A 124 6.55 2.87 -14.98
N VAL A 125 6.39 3.28 -13.73
CA VAL A 125 5.29 4.16 -13.33
C VAL A 125 5.83 5.44 -12.68
N ARG A 126 5.07 6.53 -12.87
CA ARG A 126 5.25 7.75 -12.11
C ARG A 126 4.23 7.75 -10.99
N LEU A 127 4.68 7.45 -9.78
CA LEU A 127 3.81 7.42 -8.60
C LEU A 127 3.49 8.85 -8.14
N TRP A 128 2.22 9.14 -7.93
CA TRP A 128 1.73 10.42 -7.43
C TRP A 128 1.25 10.36 -6.00
N ASP A 129 0.54 9.29 -5.67
CA ASP A 129 0.02 9.12 -4.32
C ASP A 129 -0.05 7.65 -3.92
N VAL A 130 -0.12 7.49 -2.62
CA VAL A 130 -0.52 6.27 -1.92
C VAL A 130 -1.71 6.65 -1.04
N SER A 131 -2.82 5.97 -1.19
CA SER A 131 -4.08 6.37 -0.59
C SER A 131 -4.74 5.22 0.14
N PRO A 132 -5.10 5.37 1.43
CA PRO A 132 -6.12 4.52 2.02
C PRO A 132 -7.43 4.71 1.25
N VAL A 133 -8.10 3.62 0.96
CA VAL A 133 -9.33 3.58 0.17
C VAL A 133 -10.34 2.62 0.78
N ASN A 134 -11.62 2.80 0.45
CA ASN A 134 -12.65 1.84 0.84
C ASN A 134 -12.51 0.54 0.04
N TRP A 135 -12.20 0.67 -1.27
CA TRP A 135 -11.99 -0.45 -2.18
C TRP A 135 -10.81 -0.13 -3.10
N GLY A 136 -9.78 -0.96 -3.04
CA GLY A 136 -8.60 -0.86 -3.89
C GLY A 136 -8.76 -1.70 -5.15
N MET A 137 -8.17 -1.25 -6.25
CA MET A 137 -8.08 -2.03 -7.50
C MET A 137 -7.31 -3.35 -7.29
N ASN A 138 -6.41 -3.39 -6.36
CA ASN A 138 -5.67 -4.60 -5.98
C ASN A 138 -6.10 -5.05 -4.59
N SER A 139 -6.92 -6.08 -4.53
CA SER A 139 -7.46 -6.65 -3.29
C SER A 139 -6.39 -7.28 -2.37
N ALA A 140 -5.15 -7.43 -2.85
CA ALA A 140 -4.03 -7.92 -2.05
C ALA A 140 -3.38 -6.85 -1.15
N THR A 141 -3.75 -5.57 -1.30
CA THR A 141 -3.21 -4.49 -0.46
C THR A 141 -3.87 -4.46 0.91
N ARG A 142 -3.08 -4.19 1.95
CA ARG A 142 -3.58 -4.13 3.34
C ARG A 142 -2.83 -3.11 4.17
N ASN A 143 -3.52 -2.57 5.16
CA ASN A 143 -2.90 -1.90 6.30
C ASN A 143 -2.34 -2.95 7.25
N LEU A 144 -1.05 -2.86 7.58
CA LEU A 144 -0.35 -3.90 8.33
C LEU A 144 -0.31 -3.66 9.82
N LYS A 145 0.05 -2.46 10.22
CA LYS A 145 0.31 -2.11 11.61
C LYS A 145 0.06 -0.63 11.85
N VAL A 146 -0.67 -0.34 12.90
CA VAL A 146 -0.79 1.01 13.44
C VAL A 146 0.01 1.08 14.74
N VAL A 147 1.01 1.96 14.79
CA VAL A 147 1.84 2.17 15.97
C VAL A 147 1.80 3.62 16.39
N ALA A 148 1.82 3.89 17.70
CA ALA A 148 2.07 5.23 18.20
C ALA A 148 3.49 5.63 17.82
N TYR A 149 3.65 6.80 17.24
CA TYR A 149 4.95 7.36 16.94
C TYR A 149 5.40 8.21 18.12
N ALA A 150 6.36 7.71 18.89
CA ALA A 150 7.06 8.53 19.86
C ALA A 150 8.00 9.47 19.11
N ASP A 151 7.77 10.77 19.26
CA ASP A 151 8.59 11.79 18.61
C ASP A 151 10.00 11.75 19.18
N THR A 152 10.96 11.27 18.40
CA THR A 152 12.38 11.34 18.74
C THR A 152 12.89 12.75 18.43
N GLY A 153 12.40 13.77 19.12
CA GLY A 153 13.16 15.00 19.30
C GLY A 153 12.80 16.23 18.47
N ILE A 154 11.63 16.35 17.86
CA ILE A 154 11.15 17.65 17.35
C ILE A 154 9.88 18.05 18.10
N VAL A 155 10.05 18.62 19.27
CA VAL A 155 8.98 19.25 20.05
C VAL A 155 8.53 20.52 19.36
N ARG A 156 7.30 20.56 18.86
CA ARG A 156 6.55 21.80 18.72
C ARG A 156 5.08 21.57 19.02
N GLY A 157 4.70 21.86 20.25
CA GLY A 157 3.30 22.00 20.69
C GLY A 157 2.72 20.70 21.26
N ALA A 158 1.97 20.84 22.34
CA ALA A 158 1.25 19.76 23.00
C ALA A 158 0.06 19.28 22.15
N TRP A 159 0.33 18.40 21.18
CA TRP A 159 -0.66 17.75 20.35
C TRP A 159 -0.51 16.23 20.52
N ALA A 160 -1.61 15.51 20.33
CA ALA A 160 -1.64 14.06 20.43
C ALA A 160 -0.48 13.41 19.65
N GLU A 161 0.07 12.32 20.19
CA GLU A 161 1.17 11.59 19.56
C GLU A 161 0.84 11.21 18.11
N PRO A 162 1.67 11.59 17.13
CA PRO A 162 1.42 11.22 15.74
C PRO A 162 1.47 9.71 15.58
N THR A 163 0.53 9.18 14.85
CA THR A 163 0.40 7.74 14.63
C THR A 163 0.96 7.35 13.27
N LEU A 164 1.77 6.31 13.25
CA LEU A 164 2.31 5.69 12.06
C LEU A 164 1.40 4.58 11.57
N VAL A 165 1.13 4.57 10.28
CA VAL A 165 0.52 3.43 9.60
C VAL A 165 1.52 2.88 8.60
N GLN A 166 1.79 1.59 8.69
CA GLN A 166 2.51 0.84 7.69
C GLN A 166 1.49 0.21 6.74
N PHE A 167 1.69 0.35 5.46
CA PHE A 167 0.91 -0.31 4.43
C PHE A 167 1.85 -1.04 3.47
N GLY A 168 1.30 -1.91 2.70
CA GLY A 168 2.05 -2.75 1.79
C GLY A 168 1.78 -4.21 2.09
N LEU A 169 2.59 -5.05 1.57
CA LEU A 169 2.53 -6.46 1.87
C LEU A 169 3.13 -6.69 3.26
N LEU A 170 2.38 -7.42 4.05
CA LEU A 170 2.60 -7.71 5.46
C LEU A 170 4.04 -8.11 5.78
N ASP A 171 4.75 -7.29 6.56
CA ASP A 171 5.84 -7.80 7.38
C ASP A 171 5.25 -8.27 8.73
N ILE A 172 5.12 -9.57 8.90
CA ILE A 172 4.61 -10.20 10.12
C ILE A 172 5.74 -10.61 11.08
N THR A 173 6.98 -10.26 10.78
CA THR A 173 8.11 -10.69 11.60
C THR A 173 8.03 -10.12 13.00
N ASP A 174 7.54 -8.89 13.16
CA ASP A 174 7.40 -8.19 14.44
C ASP A 174 5.96 -8.21 15.01
N ALA A 175 5.01 -8.86 14.31
CA ALA A 175 3.65 -8.96 14.79
C ALA A 175 3.54 -9.93 15.95
N ASP A 176 2.73 -9.61 16.97
CA ASP A 176 2.42 -10.53 18.04
C ASP A 176 1.58 -11.73 17.57
N ALA A 177 1.38 -12.71 18.45
CA ALA A 177 0.65 -13.93 18.10
C ALA A 177 -0.81 -13.67 17.71
N ALA A 178 -1.46 -12.67 18.31
CA ALA A 178 -2.85 -12.31 18.02
C ALA A 178 -2.97 -11.67 16.66
N GLU A 179 -2.04 -10.79 16.31
CA GLU A 179 -1.99 -10.14 14.98
C GLU A 179 -1.66 -11.17 13.89
N LYS A 180 -0.73 -12.08 14.14
CA LYS A 180 -0.45 -13.20 13.21
C LYS A 180 -1.68 -14.08 12.97
N ALA A 181 -2.46 -14.36 14.02
CA ALA A 181 -3.69 -15.13 13.91
C ALA A 181 -4.77 -14.37 13.13
N ARG A 182 -4.93 -13.06 13.35
CA ARG A 182 -5.86 -12.19 12.61
C ARG A 182 -5.54 -12.17 11.13
N ILE A 183 -4.27 -12.01 10.80
CA ILE A 183 -3.78 -12.02 9.42
C ILE A 183 -4.05 -13.37 8.76
N ALA A 184 -3.68 -14.45 9.42
CA ALA A 184 -3.91 -15.80 8.90
C ALA A 184 -5.40 -16.10 8.65
N ALA A 185 -6.28 -15.62 9.54
CA ALA A 185 -7.73 -15.77 9.39
C ALA A 185 -8.29 -14.95 8.23
N HIS A 186 -7.67 -13.81 7.89
CA HIS A 186 -8.12 -12.98 6.78
C HIS A 186 -7.80 -13.58 5.40
N TYR A 187 -6.69 -14.36 5.31
CA TYR A 187 -6.25 -15.00 4.07
C TYR A 187 -6.59 -16.51 4.00
N ALA A 188 -7.34 -17.04 4.96
CA ALA A 188 -7.83 -18.42 4.98
C ALA A 188 -9.19 -18.55 4.31
#